data_f10a8be0198fb8be509b8c3318eae60e
#
_entry.id   f10a8be0198fb8be509b8c3318eae60e
#
_cell.length_a   1.000
_cell.length_b   1.000
_cell.length_c   1.000
_cell.angle_alpha   90.00
_cell.angle_beta   90.00
_cell.angle_gamma   90.00
#
_symmetry.space_group_name_H-M   'P 1'
#
loop_
_entity.id
_entity.type
_entity.pdbx_description
1 polymer ?
#
loop_
_entity_poly.entity_id
_entity_poly.type
_entity_poly.pdbx_seq_one_letter_code
_entity_poly.pdbx_strand_id
1 'polypeptide(L)'
;ASTVEYDTYEQPDGYFTMQIPKGWAVQTGGDFISYIIDVYDPAQPQREIYIQLCGTGFQSAEGAALAQNYNASGETLFVMPEATTLSYFEGWYQGLGGSFQLLETLGGEADNALLYGKATLPNGTQTEGVYSAVVSSLEYNYGINLSMTMGQNVRVLTTAPGELDAWLPTLSACADSIQFSELFQNKRAENWSQVLGTSASLSASWNAMTDQMMARWEARIRQ
;
A
#
# COMPACT_ATOMS: atom_id res chain seq x y z
N ALA A 1 15.11 -5.65 -25.22
CA ALA A 1 14.75 -5.34 -23.82
C ALA A 1 16.06 -5.10 -23.08
N SER A 2 16.27 -3.89 -22.55
CA SER A 2 17.41 -3.63 -21.66
C SER A 2 17.19 -4.44 -20.39
N THR A 3 18.16 -5.28 -20.03
CA THR A 3 18.15 -6.00 -18.76
C THR A 3 18.27 -4.98 -17.63
N VAL A 4 17.26 -4.97 -16.73
CA VAL A 4 17.32 -4.14 -15.54
C VAL A 4 18.41 -4.69 -14.62
N GLU A 5 19.35 -3.84 -14.23
CA GLU A 5 20.33 -4.18 -13.19
C GLU A 5 19.72 -3.89 -11.82
N TYR A 6 20.06 -4.71 -10.82
CA TYR A 6 19.54 -4.59 -9.46
C TYR A 6 20.65 -4.34 -8.46
N ASP A 7 20.34 -3.55 -7.45
CA ASP A 7 21.13 -3.38 -6.23
C ASP A 7 20.39 -4.01 -5.05
N THR A 8 21.12 -4.51 -4.07
CA THR A 8 20.55 -4.90 -2.78
C THR A 8 20.50 -3.68 -1.88
N TYR A 9 19.30 -3.26 -1.52
CA TYR A 9 19.10 -2.21 -0.53
C TYR A 9 19.03 -2.82 0.88
N GLU A 10 19.78 -2.24 1.80
CA GLU A 10 19.74 -2.56 3.23
C GLU A 10 19.28 -1.30 3.98
N GLN A 11 18.14 -1.41 4.67
CA GLN A 11 17.62 -0.29 5.44
C GLN A 11 18.58 0.00 6.63
N PRO A 12 18.97 1.28 6.87
CA PRO A 12 20.06 1.64 7.80
C PRO A 12 19.89 1.15 9.24
N ASP A 13 18.64 1.06 9.74
CA ASP A 13 18.36 0.56 11.09
C ASP A 13 18.27 -0.98 11.15
N GLY A 14 18.49 -1.65 10.01
CA GLY A 14 18.45 -3.10 9.92
C GLY A 14 17.02 -3.69 9.92
N TYR A 15 16.02 -2.94 9.48
CA TYR A 15 14.62 -3.39 9.52
C TYR A 15 14.24 -4.29 8.36
N PHE A 16 14.81 -4.08 7.17
CA PHE A 16 14.55 -4.92 6.01
C PHE A 16 15.66 -4.82 4.96
N THR A 17 15.66 -5.79 4.07
CA THR A 17 16.43 -5.77 2.83
C THR A 17 15.48 -5.97 1.64
N MET A 18 15.85 -5.48 0.47
CA MET A 18 15.14 -5.76 -0.78
C MET A 18 16.05 -5.54 -1.99
N GLN A 19 15.67 -6.14 -3.12
CA GLN A 19 16.26 -5.83 -4.41
C GLN A 19 15.55 -4.63 -5.02
N ILE A 20 16.30 -3.66 -5.50
CA ILE A 20 15.75 -2.48 -6.20
C ILE A 20 16.45 -2.32 -7.54
N PRO A 21 15.81 -1.73 -8.55
CA PRO A 21 16.52 -1.36 -9.78
C PRO A 21 17.65 -0.38 -9.44
N LYS A 22 18.78 -0.56 -10.09
CA LYS A 22 19.95 0.27 -9.84
C LYS A 22 19.66 1.76 -10.05
N GLY A 23 20.05 2.56 -9.07
CA GLY A 23 19.84 4.01 -9.07
C GLY A 23 18.47 4.47 -8.60
N TRP A 24 17.58 3.55 -8.20
CA TRP A 24 16.30 3.93 -7.61
C TRP A 24 16.47 4.41 -6.16
N ALA A 25 15.56 5.28 -5.75
CA ALA A 25 15.53 5.82 -4.38
C ALA A 25 14.59 5.00 -3.50
N VAL A 26 14.94 4.92 -2.21
CA VAL A 26 14.09 4.31 -1.17
C VAL A 26 13.82 5.34 -0.09
N GLN A 27 12.56 5.51 0.26
CA GLN A 27 12.10 6.30 1.40
C GLN A 27 11.30 5.39 2.34
N THR A 28 11.39 5.64 3.62
CA THR A 28 10.63 4.92 4.64
C THR A 28 9.95 5.89 5.57
N GLY A 29 8.83 5.48 6.17
CA GLY A 29 8.07 6.32 7.09
C GLY A 29 7.13 5.50 7.97
N GLY A 30 6.33 6.20 8.77
CA GLY A 30 5.39 5.60 9.70
C GLY A 30 6.05 4.99 10.95
N ASP A 31 5.23 4.41 11.79
CA ASP A 31 5.67 3.61 12.93
C ASP A 31 5.76 2.12 12.56
N PHE A 32 6.01 1.24 13.53
CA PHE A 32 6.11 -0.20 13.26
C PHE A 32 4.79 -0.85 12.84
N ILE A 33 3.65 -0.24 13.11
CA ILE A 33 2.33 -0.72 12.68
C ILE A 33 2.04 -0.27 11.25
N SER A 34 2.20 1.03 10.98
CA SER A 34 1.88 1.67 9.71
C SER A 34 3.07 1.78 8.74
N TYR A 35 4.16 1.05 8.96
CA TYR A 35 5.42 1.20 8.27
C TYR A 35 5.25 1.31 6.75
N ILE A 36 5.92 2.32 6.18
CA ILE A 36 5.86 2.65 4.76
C ILE A 36 7.24 2.41 4.14
N ILE A 37 7.23 1.74 2.99
CA ILE A 37 8.38 1.61 2.10
C ILE A 37 7.94 2.15 0.74
N ASP A 38 8.63 3.19 0.28
CA ASP A 38 8.39 3.84 -1.00
C ASP A 38 9.68 3.78 -1.83
N VAL A 39 9.61 3.08 -2.95
CA VAL A 39 10.74 2.86 -3.87
C VAL A 39 10.36 3.40 -5.23
N TYR A 40 11.13 4.31 -5.77
CA TYR A 40 10.79 4.95 -7.03
C TYR A 40 12.01 5.26 -7.90
N ASP A 41 11.76 5.39 -9.20
CA ASP A 41 12.74 5.87 -10.19
C ASP A 41 12.87 7.40 -10.10
N PRO A 42 14.02 7.97 -9.67
CA PRO A 42 14.17 9.42 -9.59
C PRO A 42 14.05 10.12 -10.96
N ALA A 43 14.33 9.42 -12.05
CA ALA A 43 14.19 9.96 -13.41
C ALA A 43 12.73 9.93 -13.90
N GLN A 44 11.92 9.01 -13.38
CA GLN A 44 10.51 8.84 -13.70
C GLN A 44 9.71 8.43 -12.45
N PRO A 45 9.38 9.38 -11.55
CA PRO A 45 8.78 9.05 -10.25
C PRO A 45 7.42 8.33 -10.29
N GLN A 46 6.77 8.28 -11.45
CA GLN A 46 5.57 7.47 -11.68
C GLN A 46 5.84 5.96 -11.62
N ARG A 47 7.10 5.53 -11.83
CA ARG A 47 7.55 4.14 -11.60
C ARG A 47 7.85 3.99 -10.13
N GLU A 48 6.91 3.41 -9.42
CA GLU A 48 6.89 3.38 -7.96
C GLU A 48 6.44 2.02 -7.43
N ILE A 49 7.05 1.62 -6.34
CA ILE A 49 6.64 0.52 -5.46
C ILE A 49 6.31 1.14 -4.11
N TYR A 50 5.04 1.26 -3.80
CA TYR A 50 4.59 1.75 -2.50
C TYR A 50 4.00 0.63 -1.68
N ILE A 51 4.49 0.49 -0.47
CA ILE A 51 4.10 -0.54 0.48
C ILE A 51 3.79 0.13 1.80
N GLN A 52 2.62 -0.17 2.34
CA GLN A 52 2.23 0.27 3.67
C GLN A 52 1.66 -0.91 4.45
N LEU A 53 2.22 -1.21 5.61
CA LEU A 53 1.81 -2.38 6.37
C LEU A 53 0.42 -2.23 6.99
N CYS A 54 0.04 -1.01 7.36
CA CYS A 54 -1.30 -0.68 7.83
C CYS A 54 -1.63 0.78 7.54
N GLY A 55 -2.78 1.03 6.95
CA GLY A 55 -3.34 2.36 6.77
C GLY A 55 -4.79 2.40 7.25
N THR A 56 -5.27 3.57 7.69
CA THR A 56 -6.62 3.73 8.23
C THR A 56 -7.31 4.94 7.64
N GLY A 57 -8.63 4.89 7.62
CA GLY A 57 -9.50 6.02 7.30
C GLY A 57 -10.82 5.93 8.07
N PHE A 58 -11.58 7.00 8.09
CA PHE A 58 -12.89 7.05 8.74
C PHE A 58 -13.98 6.62 7.74
N GLN A 59 -15.01 5.93 8.21
CA GLN A 59 -16.13 5.52 7.34
C GLN A 59 -17.12 6.66 7.07
N SER A 60 -17.00 7.79 7.77
CA SER A 60 -17.81 8.98 7.51
C SER A 60 -17.03 10.27 7.62
N ALA A 61 -17.50 11.30 6.91
CA ALA A 61 -16.93 12.64 7.00
C ALA A 61 -17.17 13.26 8.38
N GLU A 62 -18.30 12.95 9.02
CA GLU A 62 -18.60 13.39 10.38
C GLU A 62 -17.64 12.79 11.38
N GLY A 63 -17.33 11.49 11.26
CA GLY A 63 -16.34 10.81 12.10
C GLY A 63 -14.95 11.42 11.94
N ALA A 64 -14.53 11.71 10.71
CA ALA A 64 -13.28 12.41 10.43
C ALA A 64 -13.24 13.81 11.04
N ALA A 65 -14.32 14.59 10.92
CA ALA A 65 -14.44 15.93 11.49
C ALA A 65 -14.39 15.91 13.03
N LEU A 66 -15.03 14.92 13.66
CA LEU A 66 -14.97 14.75 15.12
C LEU A 66 -13.53 14.40 15.56
N ALA A 67 -12.85 13.53 14.83
CA ALA A 67 -11.46 13.17 15.13
C ALA A 67 -10.50 14.37 14.97
N GLN A 68 -10.74 15.29 14.03
CA GLN A 68 -9.96 16.51 13.89
C GLN A 68 -9.95 17.38 15.15
N ASN A 69 -11.05 17.44 15.90
CA ASN A 69 -11.13 18.20 17.14
C ASN A 69 -10.23 17.64 18.25
N TYR A 70 -9.86 16.36 18.16
CA TYR A 70 -8.97 15.68 19.11
C TYR A 70 -7.55 15.48 18.56
N ASN A 71 -7.33 15.73 17.28
CA ASN A 71 -6.05 15.55 16.61
C ASN A 71 -5.30 16.88 16.46
N ALA A 72 -4.38 17.15 17.37
CA ALA A 72 -3.57 18.37 17.36
C ALA A 72 -2.47 18.39 16.26
N SER A 73 -2.25 17.27 15.56
CA SER A 73 -1.12 17.11 14.63
C SER A 73 -1.39 17.65 13.21
N GLY A 74 -2.65 17.95 12.86
CA GLY A 74 -3.01 18.42 11.51
C GLY A 74 -2.82 17.37 10.40
N GLU A 75 -2.80 16.09 10.75
CA GLU A 75 -2.69 14.99 9.79
C GLU A 75 -3.91 14.93 8.86
N THR A 76 -3.67 14.51 7.62
CA THR A 76 -4.74 14.27 6.65
C THR A 76 -5.61 13.10 7.13
N LEU A 77 -6.91 13.35 7.29
CA LEU A 77 -7.87 12.33 7.66
C LEU A 77 -8.59 11.82 6.41
N PHE A 78 -8.40 10.54 6.12
CA PHE A 78 -9.00 9.89 4.97
C PHE A 78 -10.42 9.43 5.28
N VAL A 79 -11.33 9.54 4.30
CA VAL A 79 -12.70 9.01 4.38
C VAL A 79 -12.81 7.83 3.44
N MET A 80 -13.08 6.66 4.00
CA MET A 80 -13.19 5.37 3.33
C MET A 80 -14.50 4.72 3.75
N PRO A 81 -15.63 5.00 3.06
CA PRO A 81 -16.97 4.67 3.55
C PRO A 81 -17.25 3.19 3.71
N GLU A 82 -16.59 2.35 2.90
CA GLU A 82 -16.79 0.91 2.89
C GLU A 82 -15.49 0.17 3.20
N ALA A 83 -15.60 -0.96 3.87
CA ALA A 83 -14.46 -1.84 4.14
C ALA A 83 -14.15 -2.72 2.92
N THR A 84 -13.86 -2.08 1.79
CA THR A 84 -13.49 -2.73 0.53
C THR A 84 -12.17 -2.17 0.01
N THR A 85 -11.45 -2.96 -0.77
CA THR A 85 -10.19 -2.52 -1.39
C THR A 85 -10.41 -1.31 -2.31
N LEU A 86 -11.52 -1.28 -3.05
CA LEU A 86 -11.86 -0.16 -3.92
C LEU A 86 -12.10 1.13 -3.12
N SER A 87 -12.95 1.08 -2.12
CA SER A 87 -13.25 2.24 -1.26
C SER A 87 -12.00 2.75 -0.54
N TYR A 88 -11.09 1.84 -0.15
CA TYR A 88 -9.81 2.22 0.47
C TYR A 88 -8.99 3.10 -0.47
N PHE A 89 -8.77 2.69 -1.73
CA PHE A 89 -7.95 3.48 -2.66
C PHE A 89 -8.66 4.73 -3.18
N GLU A 90 -9.96 4.69 -3.42
CA GLU A 90 -10.74 5.88 -3.77
C GLU A 90 -10.64 6.94 -2.67
N GLY A 91 -10.88 6.56 -1.42
CA GLY A 91 -10.79 7.47 -0.27
C GLY A 91 -9.37 7.97 -0.02
N TRP A 92 -8.36 7.12 -0.20
CA TRP A 92 -6.97 7.52 -0.01
C TRP A 92 -6.53 8.58 -1.03
N TYR A 93 -6.75 8.34 -2.33
CA TYR A 93 -6.39 9.32 -3.35
C TYR A 93 -7.22 10.60 -3.25
N GLN A 94 -8.50 10.50 -2.94
CA GLN A 94 -9.35 11.68 -2.72
C GLN A 94 -8.86 12.51 -1.53
N GLY A 95 -8.47 11.88 -0.44
CA GLY A 95 -7.90 12.56 0.73
C GLY A 95 -6.58 13.26 0.45
N LEU A 96 -5.78 12.74 -0.49
CA LEU A 96 -4.57 13.40 -0.99
C LEU A 96 -4.86 14.56 -1.97
N GLY A 97 -6.10 14.76 -2.37
CA GLY A 97 -6.49 15.79 -3.35
C GLY A 97 -6.41 15.33 -4.81
N GLY A 98 -6.32 14.04 -5.03
CA GLY A 98 -6.33 13.38 -6.33
C GLY A 98 -7.59 12.57 -6.57
N SER A 99 -7.48 11.54 -7.41
CA SER A 99 -8.57 10.61 -7.69
C SER A 99 -8.04 9.23 -8.11
N PHE A 100 -8.85 8.21 -7.91
CA PHE A 100 -8.60 6.84 -8.35
C PHE A 100 -9.72 6.38 -9.30
N GLN A 101 -9.34 5.78 -10.41
CA GLN A 101 -10.26 5.20 -11.38
C GLN A 101 -9.98 3.71 -11.52
N LEU A 102 -10.93 2.88 -11.12
CA LEU A 102 -10.90 1.44 -11.37
C LEU A 102 -11.07 1.18 -12.88
N LEU A 103 -10.16 0.40 -13.46
CA LEU A 103 -10.27 -0.10 -14.84
C LEU A 103 -10.75 -1.56 -14.85
N GLU A 104 -10.25 -2.37 -13.92
CA GLU A 104 -10.59 -3.80 -13.84
C GLU A 104 -10.30 -4.35 -12.45
N THR A 105 -11.17 -5.23 -11.96
CA THR A 105 -10.88 -6.08 -10.81
C THR A 105 -10.26 -7.38 -11.31
N LEU A 106 -8.96 -7.55 -11.08
CA LEU A 106 -8.21 -8.71 -11.54
C LEU A 106 -8.53 -9.98 -10.74
N GLY A 107 -9.13 -9.82 -9.56
CA GLY A 107 -9.67 -10.92 -8.75
C GLY A 107 -9.63 -10.64 -7.25
N GLY A 108 -9.97 -11.65 -6.46
CA GLY A 108 -10.16 -11.56 -5.01
C GLY A 108 -11.58 -11.23 -4.62
N GLU A 109 -11.83 -11.15 -3.32
CA GLU A 109 -13.09 -10.69 -2.74
C GLU A 109 -13.05 -9.17 -2.54
N ALA A 110 -14.21 -8.56 -2.27
CA ALA A 110 -14.32 -7.10 -2.17
C ALA A 110 -13.37 -6.48 -1.12
N ASP A 111 -13.14 -7.17 -0.02
CA ASP A 111 -12.26 -6.76 1.09
C ASP A 111 -10.78 -7.17 0.90
N ASN A 112 -10.48 -7.94 -0.12
CA ASN A 112 -9.14 -8.40 -0.46
C ASN A 112 -9.00 -8.56 -1.98
N ALA A 113 -9.20 -7.49 -2.70
CA ALA A 113 -9.16 -7.46 -4.15
C ALA A 113 -7.78 -7.07 -4.69
N LEU A 114 -7.50 -7.53 -5.91
CA LEU A 114 -6.46 -7.00 -6.75
C LEU A 114 -7.10 -6.13 -7.82
N LEU A 115 -6.76 -4.86 -7.83
CA LEU A 115 -7.32 -3.87 -8.73
C LEU A 115 -6.29 -3.41 -9.75
N TYR A 116 -6.75 -3.23 -10.99
CA TYR A 116 -6.02 -2.49 -12.02
C TYR A 116 -6.70 -1.15 -12.22
N GLY A 117 -5.96 -0.06 -12.16
CA GLY A 117 -6.54 1.26 -12.21
C GLY A 117 -5.56 2.36 -12.60
N LYS A 118 -6.10 3.56 -12.65
CA LYS A 118 -5.36 4.82 -12.86
C LYS A 118 -5.59 5.74 -11.67
N ALA A 119 -4.53 6.39 -11.23
CA ALA A 119 -4.63 7.46 -10.26
C ALA A 119 -4.23 8.79 -10.89
N THR A 120 -4.90 9.86 -10.47
CA THR A 120 -4.52 11.23 -10.77
C THR A 120 -4.03 11.86 -9.47
N LEU A 121 -2.79 12.30 -9.44
CA LEU A 121 -2.19 12.97 -8.29
C LEU A 121 -2.65 14.44 -8.21
N PRO A 122 -2.49 15.12 -7.06
CA PRO A 122 -2.91 16.52 -6.89
C PRO A 122 -2.34 17.50 -7.92
N ASN A 123 -1.15 17.21 -8.45
CA ASN A 123 -0.50 18.03 -9.49
C ASN A 123 -0.98 17.70 -10.91
N GLY A 124 -1.98 16.82 -11.07
CA GLY A 124 -2.50 16.39 -12.36
C GLY A 124 -1.72 15.25 -13.04
N THR A 125 -0.61 14.80 -12.45
CA THR A 125 0.14 13.64 -12.95
C THR A 125 -0.70 12.38 -12.84
N GLN A 126 -0.75 11.61 -13.92
CA GLN A 126 -1.46 10.33 -13.96
C GLN A 126 -0.48 9.16 -13.82
N THR A 127 -0.89 8.15 -13.06
CA THR A 127 -0.21 6.86 -12.96
C THR A 127 -1.16 5.75 -13.36
N GLU A 128 -0.60 4.65 -13.81
CA GLU A 128 -1.31 3.40 -14.11
C GLU A 128 -0.68 2.29 -13.30
N GLY A 129 -1.48 1.43 -12.68
CA GLY A 129 -0.90 0.45 -11.78
C GLY A 129 -1.84 -0.64 -11.30
N VAL A 130 -1.30 -1.48 -10.45
CA VAL A 130 -2.01 -2.50 -9.70
C VAL A 130 -1.99 -2.17 -8.22
N TYR A 131 -3.12 -2.42 -7.58
CA TYR A 131 -3.44 -1.96 -6.23
C TYR A 131 -4.03 -3.12 -5.43
N SER A 132 -3.51 -3.38 -4.25
CA SER A 132 -4.04 -4.40 -3.36
C SER A 132 -3.95 -3.99 -1.89
N ALA A 133 -4.93 -4.41 -1.11
CA ALA A 133 -4.97 -4.28 0.34
C ALA A 133 -5.97 -5.28 0.90
N VAL A 134 -5.70 -5.81 2.08
CA VAL A 134 -6.69 -6.53 2.88
C VAL A 134 -7.39 -5.51 3.76
N VAL A 135 -8.69 -5.35 3.59
CA VAL A 135 -9.46 -4.27 4.21
C VAL A 135 -10.47 -4.82 5.20
N SER A 136 -10.58 -4.19 6.35
CA SER A 136 -11.53 -4.55 7.40
C SER A 136 -12.12 -3.32 8.06
N SER A 137 -13.26 -3.49 8.74
CA SER A 137 -13.83 -2.48 9.62
C SER A 137 -13.22 -2.57 11.00
N LEU A 138 -13.00 -1.41 11.63
CA LEU A 138 -12.52 -1.28 12.99
C LEU A 138 -13.44 -0.31 13.74
N GLU A 139 -14.02 -0.75 14.86
CA GLU A 139 -14.75 0.09 15.77
C GLU A 139 -13.79 0.70 16.80
N TYR A 140 -13.72 2.01 16.85
CA TYR A 140 -12.89 2.73 17.80
C TYR A 140 -13.76 3.48 18.79
N ASN A 141 -13.57 3.20 20.07
CA ASN A 141 -14.35 3.83 21.13
C ASN A 141 -13.51 4.87 21.88
N TYR A 142 -13.63 6.13 21.49
CA TYR A 142 -13.07 7.29 22.20
C TYR A 142 -14.14 8.01 23.04
N GLY A 143 -15.13 7.30 23.57
CA GLY A 143 -16.35 7.90 24.15
C GLY A 143 -17.37 8.32 23.08
N ILE A 144 -17.01 8.18 21.81
CA ILE A 144 -17.86 8.28 20.63
C ILE A 144 -17.51 7.06 19.78
N ASN A 145 -18.49 6.30 19.32
CA ASN A 145 -18.26 5.17 18.42
C ASN A 145 -17.86 5.72 17.05
N LEU A 146 -16.60 5.56 16.70
CA LEU A 146 -16.07 5.89 15.37
C LEU A 146 -15.83 4.61 14.61
N SER A 147 -16.53 4.43 13.50
CA SER A 147 -16.25 3.34 12.55
C SER A 147 -15.11 3.76 11.64
N MET A 148 -14.10 2.93 11.58
CA MET A 148 -12.91 3.11 10.74
C MET A 148 -12.75 1.97 9.76
N THR A 149 -12.15 2.27 8.63
CA THR A 149 -11.66 1.29 7.66
C THR A 149 -10.15 1.14 7.84
N MET A 150 -9.69 -0.10 7.93
CA MET A 150 -8.27 -0.44 8.06
C MET A 150 -7.84 -1.26 6.85
N GLY A 151 -6.82 -0.79 6.13
CA GLY A 151 -6.14 -1.54 5.08
C GLY A 151 -4.83 -2.11 5.62
N GLN A 152 -4.61 -3.41 5.43
CA GLN A 152 -3.38 -4.10 5.77
C GLN A 152 -2.67 -4.58 4.52
N ASN A 153 -1.33 -4.67 4.58
CA ASN A 153 -0.51 -5.10 3.45
C ASN A 153 -0.85 -4.32 2.16
N VAL A 154 -0.98 -3.01 2.30
CA VAL A 154 -1.25 -2.11 1.18
C VAL A 154 -0.08 -2.14 0.22
N ARG A 155 -0.36 -2.43 -1.04
CA ARG A 155 0.65 -2.54 -2.08
C ARG A 155 0.18 -1.84 -3.35
N VAL A 156 1.00 -0.93 -3.82
CA VAL A 156 0.75 -0.14 -5.03
C VAL A 156 1.98 -0.23 -5.92
N LEU A 157 1.80 -0.74 -7.13
CA LEU A 157 2.84 -0.83 -8.14
C LEU A 157 2.39 0.00 -9.33
N THR A 158 3.07 1.11 -9.61
CA THR A 158 2.64 2.06 -10.64
C THR A 158 3.73 2.38 -11.65
N THR A 159 3.29 2.90 -12.77
CA THR A 159 4.12 3.46 -13.84
C THR A 159 3.44 4.69 -14.45
N ALA A 160 4.09 5.34 -15.39
CA ALA A 160 3.39 6.22 -16.31
C ALA A 160 2.36 5.41 -17.14
N PRO A 161 1.24 6.02 -17.55
CA PRO A 161 0.25 5.35 -18.37
C PRO A 161 0.86 4.73 -19.64
N GLY A 162 0.53 3.46 -19.88
CA GLY A 162 1.02 2.69 -21.04
C GLY A 162 2.37 2.00 -20.85
N GLU A 163 3.02 2.14 -19.70
CA GLU A 163 4.30 1.48 -19.39
C GLU A 163 4.14 0.25 -18.48
N LEU A 164 2.95 0.02 -17.91
CA LEU A 164 2.76 -0.98 -16.86
C LEU A 164 3.15 -2.39 -17.29
N ASP A 165 2.79 -2.81 -18.50
CA ASP A 165 3.11 -4.14 -19.03
C ASP A 165 4.62 -4.40 -19.07
N ALA A 166 5.40 -3.37 -19.37
CA ALA A 166 6.86 -3.47 -19.45
C ALA A 166 7.53 -3.52 -18.08
N TRP A 167 6.96 -2.84 -17.09
CA TRP A 167 7.58 -2.64 -15.77
C TRP A 167 7.02 -3.52 -14.67
N LEU A 168 5.79 -3.98 -14.77
CA LEU A 168 5.14 -4.74 -13.68
C LEU A 168 5.93 -5.97 -13.24
N PRO A 169 6.56 -6.77 -14.13
CA PRO A 169 7.41 -7.89 -13.70
C PRO A 169 8.57 -7.45 -12.81
N THR A 170 9.22 -6.33 -13.17
CA THR A 170 10.32 -5.74 -12.37
C THR A 170 9.81 -5.22 -11.02
N LEU A 171 8.72 -4.43 -11.02
CA LEU A 171 8.13 -3.88 -9.80
C LEU A 171 7.70 -4.99 -8.83
N SER A 172 7.05 -6.03 -9.36
CA SER A 172 6.62 -7.19 -8.57
C SER A 172 7.82 -7.94 -7.98
N ALA A 173 8.82 -8.25 -8.78
CA ALA A 173 10.02 -8.96 -8.32
C ALA A 173 10.73 -8.20 -7.18
N CYS A 174 10.83 -6.86 -7.30
CA CYS A 174 11.39 -6.03 -6.24
C CYS A 174 10.56 -6.06 -4.97
N ALA A 175 9.24 -5.89 -5.09
CA ALA A 175 8.34 -5.93 -3.95
C ALA A 175 8.36 -7.30 -3.24
N ASP A 176 8.49 -8.39 -4.00
CA ASP A 176 8.57 -9.76 -3.47
C ASP A 176 9.91 -10.07 -2.78
N SER A 177 10.94 -9.33 -3.13
CA SER A 177 12.26 -9.52 -2.54
C SER A 177 12.40 -8.95 -1.13
N ILE A 178 11.39 -8.24 -0.61
CA ILE A 178 11.44 -7.64 0.72
C ILE A 178 11.53 -8.73 1.78
N GLN A 179 12.55 -8.59 2.64
CA GLN A 179 12.75 -9.45 3.80
C GLN A 179 12.85 -8.59 5.05
N PHE A 180 11.82 -8.64 5.88
CA PHE A 180 11.84 -7.98 7.18
C PHE A 180 12.72 -8.76 8.17
N SER A 181 13.59 -8.05 8.90
CA SER A 181 14.43 -8.63 9.93
C SER A 181 13.60 -9.09 11.14
N GLU A 182 14.18 -10.00 11.91
CA GLU A 182 13.62 -10.42 13.20
C GLU A 182 13.45 -9.23 14.15
N LEU A 183 14.40 -8.30 14.15
CA LEU A 183 14.32 -7.06 14.93
C LEU A 183 13.05 -6.27 14.61
N PHE A 184 12.76 -6.06 13.33
CA PHE A 184 11.56 -5.34 12.90
C PHE A 184 10.28 -6.09 13.27
N GLN A 185 10.24 -7.40 13.02
CA GLN A 185 9.07 -8.24 13.32
C GLN A 185 8.75 -8.23 14.82
N ASN A 186 9.76 -8.31 15.69
CA ASN A 186 9.60 -8.26 17.13
C ASN A 186 9.07 -6.89 17.59
N LYS A 187 9.65 -5.80 17.09
CA LYS A 187 9.16 -4.44 17.40
C LYS A 187 7.71 -4.23 16.93
N ARG A 188 7.35 -4.74 15.76
CA ARG A 188 5.99 -4.69 15.25
C ARG A 188 5.02 -5.50 16.12
N ALA A 189 5.39 -6.72 16.51
CA ALA A 189 4.58 -7.56 17.38
C ALA A 189 4.33 -6.92 18.75
N GLU A 190 5.35 -6.31 19.34
CA GLU A 190 5.20 -5.54 20.60
C GLU A 190 4.21 -4.40 20.45
N ASN A 191 4.29 -3.60 19.37
CA ASN A 191 3.36 -2.51 19.10
C ASN A 191 1.93 -3.01 18.86
N TRP A 192 1.76 -4.09 18.10
CA TRP A 192 0.45 -4.71 17.87
C TRP A 192 -0.18 -5.24 19.15
N SER A 193 0.60 -5.88 20.02
CA SER A 193 0.09 -6.40 21.30
C SER A 193 -0.42 -5.27 22.21
N GLN A 194 0.18 -4.09 22.12
CA GLN A 194 -0.26 -2.91 22.86
C GLN A 194 -1.56 -2.30 22.30
N VAL A 195 -1.77 -2.38 20.98
CA VAL A 195 -2.89 -1.71 20.30
C VAL A 195 -4.07 -2.65 20.08
N LEU A 196 -3.86 -3.89 19.65
CA LEU A 196 -4.91 -4.81 19.18
C LEU A 196 -4.87 -6.22 19.81
N GLY A 197 -3.86 -6.54 20.62
CA GLY A 197 -3.76 -7.84 21.31
C GLY A 197 -3.44 -9.06 20.44
N THR A 198 -3.11 -8.90 19.17
CA THR A 198 -2.79 -10.01 18.27
C THR A 198 -1.54 -9.74 17.42
N SER A 199 -0.65 -10.75 17.31
CA SER A 199 0.49 -10.72 16.38
C SER A 199 0.10 -11.37 15.05
N ALA A 200 0.18 -10.63 13.94
CA ALA A 200 0.00 -11.17 12.60
C ALA A 200 1.35 -11.57 11.99
N SER A 201 1.47 -12.75 11.42
CA SER A 201 2.63 -13.18 10.64
C SER A 201 2.61 -12.47 9.28
N LEU A 202 3.54 -11.55 9.06
CA LEU A 202 3.58 -10.68 7.87
C LEU A 202 4.06 -11.38 6.60
N SER A 203 5.02 -12.31 6.72
CA SER A 203 5.72 -12.85 5.55
C SER A 203 4.90 -13.86 4.73
N ALA A 204 4.07 -14.67 5.36
CA ALA A 204 3.29 -15.69 4.63
C ALA A 204 2.15 -15.08 3.82
N SER A 205 1.44 -14.08 4.35
CA SER A 205 0.37 -13.37 3.64
C SER A 205 0.90 -12.52 2.48
N TRP A 206 2.11 -11.99 2.63
CA TRP A 206 2.77 -11.19 1.61
C TRP A 206 3.12 -12.01 0.36
N ASN A 207 3.79 -13.15 0.53
CA ASN A 207 4.20 -14.02 -0.58
C ASN A 207 2.98 -14.60 -1.33
N ALA A 208 1.95 -15.05 -0.59
CA ALA A 208 0.74 -15.57 -1.20
C ALA A 208 -0.01 -14.54 -2.05
N MET A 209 -0.02 -13.27 -1.63
CA MET A 209 -0.68 -12.18 -2.37
C MET A 209 0.04 -11.87 -3.67
N THR A 210 1.36 -11.93 -3.67
CA THR A 210 2.20 -11.67 -4.84
C THR A 210 2.07 -12.74 -5.91
N ASP A 211 2.13 -14.01 -5.51
CA ASP A 211 1.99 -15.13 -6.45
C ASP A 211 0.63 -15.09 -7.14
N GLN A 212 -0.44 -14.75 -6.41
CA GLN A 212 -1.76 -14.55 -7.00
C GLN A 212 -1.82 -13.36 -7.96
N MET A 213 -1.17 -12.27 -7.62
CA MET A 213 -1.11 -11.08 -8.47
C MET A 213 -0.44 -11.39 -9.81
N MET A 214 0.73 -12.02 -9.78
CA MET A 214 1.48 -12.36 -10.99
C MET A 214 0.73 -13.35 -11.87
N ALA A 215 0.14 -14.39 -11.29
CA ALA A 215 -0.61 -15.39 -12.04
C ALA A 215 -1.82 -14.79 -12.78
N ARG A 216 -2.51 -13.84 -12.16
CA ARG A 216 -3.66 -13.15 -12.78
C ARG A 216 -3.24 -12.16 -13.86
N TRP A 217 -2.16 -11.43 -13.63
CA TRP A 217 -1.60 -10.52 -14.62
C TRP A 217 -1.11 -11.26 -15.86
N GLU A 218 -0.37 -12.35 -15.68
CA GLU A 218 0.05 -13.21 -16.80
C GLU A 218 -1.13 -13.78 -17.59
N ALA A 219 -2.21 -14.16 -16.91
CA ALA A 219 -3.43 -14.63 -17.59
C ALA A 219 -4.07 -13.54 -18.45
N ARG A 220 -4.01 -12.28 -18.01
CA ARG A 220 -4.51 -11.12 -18.76
C ARG A 220 -3.67 -10.81 -20.03
N ILE A 221 -2.34 -10.85 -19.90
CA ILE A 221 -1.45 -10.56 -21.05
C ILE A 221 -1.60 -11.62 -22.15
N ARG A 222 -2.02 -12.85 -21.82
CA ARG A 222 -2.19 -13.95 -22.77
C ARG A 222 -3.55 -13.93 -23.52
N GLN A 223 -4.46 -13.06 -23.16
CA GLN A 223 -5.73 -12.82 -23.86
C GLN A 223 -5.58 -11.74 -24.94
#